data_565b0be2de2c3f05de31fa25154c4835
#
_entry.id   565b0be2de2c3f05de31fa25154c4835
#
_cell.length_a   1.000
_cell.length_b   1.000
_cell.length_c   1.000
_cell.angle_alpha   90.00
_cell.angle_beta   90.00
_cell.angle_gamma   90.00
#
_symmetry.space_group_name_H-M   'P 1'
#
loop_
_entity.id
_entity.type
_entity.pdbx_description
1 polymer ?
#
loop_
_entity_poly.entity_id
_entity_poly.type
_entity_poly.pdbx_seq_one_letter_code
_entity_poly.pdbx_strand_id
1 'polypeptide(L)'
;IAFIVALCKLIFMGDVEIFTELVNSTFSSSKTAFEISLGLTGILALWLGVMKIGENSGMINALSRWLSPVFCRLFPEIPKGHPAMGSIFMNLSANMLGLDNAATPMGLKAMKELQELNPKKDTATNPMVMFLVLNTSGLILIPVSIMMYRSQMGAAQPTDIFIPTLITTAISTIVGVIAVSIAQRINLLNKPILILIGCISLFFAALIYLFTQISRDEMGVYSTLIANILLFSIILLFILWGLWKKINVYDAFIEGAKEGFTTAVRIIPYPV
;
A
#
# COMPACT_ATOMS: atom_id res chain seq x y z
N ILE A 1 -5.48 16.01 26.99
CA ILE A 1 -4.14 15.90 27.59
C ILE A 1 -3.43 17.25 27.50
N ALA A 2 -3.24 17.87 26.32
CA ALA A 2 -2.52 19.14 26.16
C ALA A 2 -3.06 20.25 27.06
N PHE A 3 -4.37 20.43 27.15
CA PHE A 3 -5.02 21.41 28.00
C PHE A 3 -4.70 21.21 29.51
N ILE A 4 -4.71 19.96 29.98
CA ILE A 4 -4.37 19.64 31.38
C ILE A 4 -2.91 19.96 31.66
N VAL A 5 -2.01 19.60 30.75
CA VAL A 5 -0.58 19.90 30.88
C VAL A 5 -0.33 21.42 30.88
N ALA A 6 -1.03 22.16 30.02
CA ALA A 6 -0.94 23.60 29.98
C ALA A 6 -1.45 24.26 31.28
N LEU A 7 -2.57 23.76 31.84
CA LEU A 7 -3.07 24.20 33.14
C LEU A 7 -2.06 23.92 34.27
N CYS A 8 -1.44 22.75 34.29
CA CYS A 8 -0.39 22.44 35.27
C CYS A 8 0.81 23.38 35.12
N LYS A 9 1.26 23.64 33.90
CA LYS A 9 2.36 24.60 33.66
C LYS A 9 2.01 26.02 34.13
N LEU A 10 0.80 26.48 33.80
CA LEU A 10 0.34 27.78 34.24
C LEU A 10 0.31 27.88 35.80
N ILE A 11 -0.29 26.87 36.46
CA ILE A 11 -0.51 26.91 37.92
C ILE A 11 0.79 26.67 38.69
N PHE A 12 1.59 25.69 38.30
CA PHE A 12 2.78 25.29 39.08
C PHE A 12 4.07 25.92 38.62
N MET A 13 4.15 26.36 37.35
CA MET A 13 5.37 26.95 36.76
C MET A 13 5.20 28.44 36.42
N GLY A 14 3.99 29.02 36.56
CA GLY A 14 3.70 30.41 36.25
C GLY A 14 3.84 30.76 34.76
N ASP A 15 3.78 29.77 33.87
CA ASP A 15 3.92 29.93 32.42
C ASP A 15 2.62 30.51 31.81
N VAL A 16 2.57 31.85 31.74
CA VAL A 16 1.40 32.58 31.21
C VAL A 16 1.31 32.52 29.69
N GLU A 17 2.39 32.17 28.98
CA GLU A 17 2.42 32.14 27.52
C GLU A 17 1.95 30.80 26.94
N ILE A 18 1.89 29.75 27.75
CA ILE A 18 1.59 28.40 27.32
C ILE A 18 0.27 28.27 26.52
N PHE A 19 -0.78 29.03 26.90
CA PHE A 19 -2.04 29.02 26.15
C PHE A 19 -1.94 29.74 24.82
N THR A 20 -1.13 30.82 24.74
CA THR A 20 -0.83 31.51 23.49
C THR A 20 -0.05 30.59 22.55
N GLU A 21 0.93 29.87 23.07
CA GLU A 21 1.68 28.88 22.30
C GLU A 21 0.79 27.75 21.78
N LEU A 22 -0.13 27.23 22.62
CA LEU A 22 -1.10 26.21 22.20
C LEU A 22 -2.00 26.68 21.06
N VAL A 23 -2.54 27.90 21.17
CA VAL A 23 -3.40 28.48 20.12
C VAL A 23 -2.61 28.68 18.83
N ASN A 24 -1.41 29.27 18.92
CA ASN A 24 -0.53 29.47 17.78
C ASN A 24 -0.11 28.13 17.14
N SER A 25 0.19 27.12 17.94
CA SER A 25 0.50 25.77 17.46
C SER A 25 -0.69 25.15 16.71
N THR A 26 -1.91 25.36 17.20
CA THR A 26 -3.14 24.88 16.53
C THR A 26 -3.32 25.53 15.15
N PHE A 27 -3.15 26.85 15.04
CA PHE A 27 -3.24 27.52 13.75
C PHE A 27 -2.08 27.15 12.81
N SER A 28 -0.87 27.03 13.32
CA SER A 28 0.28 26.58 12.54
C SER A 28 0.08 25.15 12.02
N SER A 29 -0.41 24.23 12.86
CA SER A 29 -0.71 22.88 12.46
C SER A 29 -1.78 22.81 11.37
N SER A 30 -2.86 23.60 11.50
CA SER A 30 -3.91 23.68 10.50
C SER A 30 -3.39 24.18 9.13
N LYS A 31 -2.52 25.21 9.15
CA LYS A 31 -1.87 25.71 7.94
C LYS A 31 -0.97 24.64 7.30
N THR A 32 -0.13 23.99 8.11
CA THR A 32 0.76 22.93 7.65
C THR A 32 -0.02 21.76 7.07
N ALA A 33 -1.12 21.34 7.70
CA ALA A 33 -2.00 20.29 7.20
C ALA A 33 -2.58 20.62 5.81
N PHE A 34 -3.01 21.86 5.61
CA PHE A 34 -3.49 22.33 4.31
C PHE A 34 -2.38 22.32 3.25
N GLU A 35 -1.20 22.86 3.58
CA GLU A 35 -0.04 22.91 2.67
C GLU A 35 0.42 21.51 2.26
N ILE A 36 0.48 20.56 3.19
CA ILE A 36 0.79 19.16 2.92
C ILE A 36 -0.27 18.56 1.97
N SER A 37 -1.55 18.75 2.26
CA SER A 37 -2.64 18.20 1.44
C SER A 37 -2.64 18.76 0.02
N LEU A 38 -2.36 20.05 -0.14
CA LEU A 38 -2.23 20.70 -1.45
C LEU A 38 -1.06 20.12 -2.23
N GLY A 39 0.10 19.97 -1.59
CA GLY A 39 1.28 19.40 -2.23
C GLY A 39 1.11 17.93 -2.62
N LEU A 40 0.34 17.16 -1.83
CA LEU A 40 0.01 15.77 -2.14
C LEU A 40 -0.86 15.64 -3.41
N THR A 41 -1.62 16.67 -3.76
CA THR A 41 -2.57 16.63 -4.88
C THR A 41 -1.90 16.23 -6.20
N GLY A 42 -0.75 16.82 -6.52
CA GLY A 42 -0.03 16.52 -7.77
C GLY A 42 0.46 15.06 -7.83
N ILE A 43 1.00 14.57 -6.74
CA ILE A 43 1.55 13.21 -6.66
C ILE A 43 0.42 12.17 -6.68
N LEU A 44 -0.69 12.43 -5.95
CA LEU A 44 -1.89 11.58 -6.01
C LEU A 44 -2.49 11.56 -7.41
N ALA A 45 -2.61 12.72 -8.07
CA ALA A 45 -3.12 12.81 -9.43
C ALA A 45 -2.25 12.01 -10.41
N LEU A 46 -0.91 12.11 -10.30
CA LEU A 46 0.02 11.34 -11.12
C LEU A 46 -0.20 9.83 -10.94
N TRP A 47 -0.14 9.35 -9.69
CA TRP A 47 -0.21 7.92 -9.41
C TRP A 47 -1.59 7.32 -9.69
N LEU A 48 -2.68 7.98 -9.27
CA LEU A 48 -4.03 7.49 -9.57
C LEU A 48 -4.33 7.58 -11.07
N GLY A 49 -3.77 8.56 -11.79
CA GLY A 49 -3.82 8.62 -13.25
C GLY A 49 -3.15 7.41 -13.91
N VAL A 50 -1.91 7.10 -13.52
CA VAL A 50 -1.18 5.92 -14.02
C VAL A 50 -1.92 4.62 -13.68
N MET A 51 -2.43 4.50 -12.45
CA MET A 51 -3.16 3.33 -12.00
C MET A 51 -4.46 3.12 -12.77
N LYS A 52 -5.17 4.19 -13.11
CA LYS A 52 -6.39 4.13 -13.92
C LYS A 52 -6.15 3.59 -15.34
N ILE A 53 -4.99 3.90 -15.91
CA ILE A 53 -4.55 3.26 -17.16
C ILE A 53 -4.47 1.73 -16.98
N GLY A 54 -3.86 1.27 -15.87
CA GLY A 54 -3.75 -0.17 -15.56
C GLY A 54 -5.10 -0.84 -15.33
N GLU A 55 -6.03 -0.16 -14.67
CA GLU A 55 -7.40 -0.63 -14.45
C GLU A 55 -8.13 -0.77 -15.78
N ASN A 56 -8.23 0.30 -16.55
CA ASN A 56 -8.96 0.34 -17.82
C ASN A 56 -8.35 -0.58 -18.88
N SER A 57 -7.02 -0.81 -18.85
CA SER A 57 -6.34 -1.74 -19.75
C SER A 57 -6.49 -3.22 -19.34
N GLY A 58 -7.09 -3.50 -18.17
CA GLY A 58 -7.23 -4.85 -17.64
C GLY A 58 -5.93 -5.47 -17.12
N MET A 59 -4.88 -4.67 -16.89
CA MET A 59 -3.61 -5.13 -16.34
C MET A 59 -3.77 -5.68 -14.92
N ILE A 60 -4.59 -5.02 -14.09
CA ILE A 60 -4.91 -5.48 -12.72
C ILE A 60 -5.57 -6.86 -12.77
N ASN A 61 -6.51 -7.07 -13.72
CA ASN A 61 -7.16 -8.36 -13.92
C ASN A 61 -6.18 -9.44 -14.42
N ALA A 62 -5.18 -9.06 -15.22
CA ALA A 62 -4.13 -9.98 -15.67
C ALA A 62 -3.23 -10.41 -14.50
N LEU A 63 -2.83 -9.48 -13.66
CA LEU A 63 -2.05 -9.74 -12.43
C LEU A 63 -2.83 -10.66 -11.47
N SER A 64 -4.11 -10.37 -11.25
CA SER A 64 -4.99 -11.20 -10.41
C SER A 64 -5.10 -12.64 -10.94
N ARG A 65 -5.25 -12.83 -12.24
CA ARG A 65 -5.28 -14.17 -12.87
C ARG A 65 -3.95 -14.90 -12.71
N TRP A 66 -2.84 -14.22 -12.83
CA TRP A 66 -1.51 -14.80 -12.66
C TRP A 66 -1.27 -15.27 -11.21
N LEU A 67 -1.72 -14.50 -10.24
CA LEU A 67 -1.62 -14.84 -8.81
C LEU A 67 -2.70 -15.82 -8.33
N SER A 68 -3.78 -15.99 -9.08
CA SER A 68 -4.92 -16.87 -8.74
C SER A 68 -4.53 -18.27 -8.27
N PRO A 69 -3.57 -19.00 -8.89
CA PRO A 69 -3.21 -20.34 -8.45
C PRO A 69 -2.67 -20.39 -7.02
N VAL A 70 -2.01 -19.33 -6.56
CA VAL A 70 -1.49 -19.20 -5.20
C VAL A 70 -2.63 -18.91 -4.23
N PHE A 71 -3.44 -17.89 -4.54
CA PHE A 71 -4.50 -17.45 -3.65
C PHE A 71 -5.61 -18.51 -3.48
N CYS A 72 -5.97 -19.24 -4.53
CA CYS A 72 -6.93 -20.36 -4.39
C CYS A 72 -6.43 -21.44 -3.43
N ARG A 73 -5.13 -21.53 -3.15
CA ARG A 73 -4.56 -22.47 -2.18
C ARG A 73 -4.52 -21.88 -0.76
N LEU A 74 -4.45 -20.56 -0.64
CA LEU A 74 -4.51 -19.88 0.66
C LEU A 74 -5.94 -19.77 1.20
N PHE A 75 -6.95 -19.87 0.32
CA PHE A 75 -8.37 -19.78 0.67
C PHE A 75 -9.16 -21.05 0.27
N PRO A 76 -8.78 -22.23 0.79
CA PRO A 76 -9.40 -23.50 0.36
C PRO A 76 -10.89 -23.63 0.71
N GLU A 77 -11.35 -22.91 1.72
CA GLU A 77 -12.73 -22.95 2.21
C GLU A 77 -13.69 -22.08 1.37
N ILE A 78 -13.17 -21.22 0.49
CA ILE A 78 -14.01 -20.42 -0.40
C ILE A 78 -14.41 -21.26 -1.59
N PRO A 79 -15.73 -21.41 -1.90
CA PRO A 79 -16.19 -22.15 -3.06
C PRO A 79 -15.64 -21.57 -4.37
N LYS A 80 -15.30 -22.45 -5.31
CA LYS A 80 -14.82 -22.03 -6.65
C LYS A 80 -15.87 -21.16 -7.34
N GLY A 81 -15.43 -20.00 -7.82
CA GLY A 81 -16.29 -19.04 -8.51
C GLY A 81 -17.09 -18.13 -7.59
N HIS A 82 -16.90 -18.21 -6.27
CA HIS A 82 -17.55 -17.29 -5.34
C HIS A 82 -17.02 -15.85 -5.50
N PRO A 83 -17.88 -14.80 -5.49
CA PRO A 83 -17.48 -13.40 -5.68
C PRO A 83 -16.39 -12.91 -4.72
N ALA A 84 -16.37 -13.43 -3.48
CA ALA A 84 -15.38 -13.07 -2.46
C ALA A 84 -13.93 -13.22 -2.96
N MET A 85 -13.63 -14.24 -3.77
CA MET A 85 -12.30 -14.39 -4.36
C MET A 85 -11.94 -13.22 -5.26
N GLY A 86 -12.86 -12.73 -6.06
CA GLY A 86 -12.65 -11.56 -6.91
C GLY A 86 -12.39 -10.30 -6.10
N SER A 87 -13.19 -10.06 -5.07
CA SER A 87 -13.04 -8.91 -4.16
C SER A 87 -11.73 -8.96 -3.37
N ILE A 88 -11.32 -10.14 -2.89
CA ILE A 88 -10.01 -10.37 -2.24
C ILE A 88 -8.88 -10.04 -3.21
N PHE A 89 -8.91 -10.54 -4.44
CA PHE A 89 -7.88 -10.25 -5.45
C PHE A 89 -7.77 -8.77 -5.74
N MET A 90 -8.90 -8.10 -5.95
CA MET A 90 -8.92 -6.66 -6.24
C MET A 90 -8.34 -5.86 -5.07
N ASN A 91 -8.74 -6.19 -3.83
CA ASN A 91 -8.19 -5.55 -2.64
C ASN A 91 -6.68 -5.75 -2.51
N LEU A 92 -6.19 -7.00 -2.59
CA LEU A 92 -4.77 -7.30 -2.43
C LEU A 92 -3.94 -6.69 -3.57
N SER A 93 -4.44 -6.74 -4.81
CA SER A 93 -3.77 -6.09 -5.94
C SER A 93 -3.67 -4.58 -5.76
N ALA A 94 -4.74 -3.94 -5.27
CA ALA A 94 -4.74 -2.51 -4.98
C ALA A 94 -3.75 -2.15 -3.86
N ASN A 95 -3.71 -2.93 -2.77
CA ASN A 95 -2.74 -2.75 -1.69
C ASN A 95 -1.29 -2.94 -2.17
N MET A 96 -1.01 -3.98 -2.96
CA MET A 96 0.33 -4.21 -3.52
C MET A 96 0.81 -3.02 -4.37
N LEU A 97 -0.10 -2.33 -5.01
CA LEU A 97 0.18 -1.19 -5.86
C LEU A 97 0.13 0.16 -5.11
N GLY A 98 -0.16 0.14 -3.80
CA GLY A 98 -0.25 1.36 -2.98
C GLY A 98 -1.49 2.20 -3.23
N LEU A 99 -2.59 1.56 -3.66
CA LEU A 99 -3.89 2.18 -3.94
C LEU A 99 -4.83 2.12 -2.74
N ASP A 100 -4.48 2.78 -1.64
CA ASP A 100 -5.23 2.72 -0.39
C ASP A 100 -6.72 3.05 -0.56
N ASN A 101 -7.04 4.02 -1.44
CA ASN A 101 -8.41 4.44 -1.70
C ASN A 101 -9.25 3.38 -2.43
N ALA A 102 -8.64 2.63 -3.35
CA ALA A 102 -9.33 1.54 -4.05
C ALA A 102 -9.34 0.26 -3.22
N ALA A 103 -8.31 0.03 -2.42
CA ALA A 103 -8.19 -1.14 -1.58
C ALA A 103 -9.27 -1.21 -0.50
N THR A 104 -9.53 -0.11 0.20
CA THR A 104 -10.48 -0.07 1.32
C THR A 104 -11.90 -0.53 0.94
N PRO A 105 -12.58 0.04 -0.07
CA PRO A 105 -13.93 -0.41 -0.43
C PRO A 105 -13.96 -1.86 -0.92
N MET A 106 -12.90 -2.33 -1.62
CA MET A 106 -12.79 -3.72 -2.05
C MET A 106 -12.58 -4.67 -0.88
N GLY A 107 -11.81 -4.25 0.14
CA GLY A 107 -11.62 -5.01 1.38
C GLY A 107 -12.91 -5.17 2.17
N LEU A 108 -13.67 -4.09 2.33
CA LEU A 108 -14.98 -4.11 2.99
C LEU A 108 -15.97 -5.02 2.25
N LYS A 109 -15.97 -4.95 0.90
CA LYS A 109 -16.78 -5.83 0.07
C LYS A 109 -16.38 -7.29 0.22
N ALA A 110 -15.08 -7.60 0.19
CA ALA A 110 -14.56 -8.94 0.40
C ALA A 110 -15.00 -9.52 1.77
N MET A 111 -14.86 -8.73 2.84
CA MET A 111 -15.29 -9.15 4.17
C MET A 111 -16.79 -9.38 4.26
N LYS A 112 -17.62 -8.55 3.60
CA LYS A 112 -19.07 -8.75 3.54
C LYS A 112 -19.42 -10.06 2.83
N GLU A 113 -18.80 -10.33 1.68
CA GLU A 113 -19.01 -11.56 0.91
C GLU A 113 -18.50 -12.81 1.66
N LEU A 114 -17.40 -12.69 2.42
CA LEU A 114 -16.93 -13.75 3.33
C LEU A 114 -17.89 -13.97 4.50
N GLN A 115 -18.53 -12.90 4.99
CA GLN A 115 -19.52 -13.00 6.05
C GLN A 115 -20.81 -13.70 5.61
N GLU A 116 -21.14 -13.64 4.33
CA GLU A 116 -22.27 -14.41 3.76
C GLU A 116 -22.01 -15.92 3.86
N LEU A 117 -20.76 -16.35 3.63
CA LEU A 117 -20.31 -17.75 3.78
C LEU A 117 -20.15 -18.20 5.23
N ASN A 118 -20.15 -17.28 6.17
CA ASN A 118 -19.85 -17.57 7.58
C ASN A 118 -21.03 -18.24 8.29
N PRO A 119 -20.87 -19.48 8.78
CA PRO A 119 -21.93 -20.18 9.52
C PRO A 119 -22.16 -19.61 10.92
N LYS A 120 -21.13 -18.96 11.52
CA LYS A 120 -21.20 -18.36 12.86
C LYS A 120 -20.93 -16.86 12.74
N LYS A 121 -21.99 -16.05 12.72
CA LYS A 121 -21.91 -14.62 12.41
C LYS A 121 -21.10 -13.76 13.38
N ASP A 122 -20.85 -14.25 14.57
CA ASP A 122 -20.10 -13.62 15.68
C ASP A 122 -18.63 -14.03 15.76
N THR A 123 -18.20 -14.98 14.92
CA THR A 123 -16.83 -15.53 14.95
C THR A 123 -16.21 -15.45 13.57
N ALA A 124 -14.97 -14.95 13.45
CA ALA A 124 -14.27 -14.89 12.18
C ALA A 124 -13.93 -16.31 11.66
N THR A 125 -14.16 -16.53 10.36
CA THR A 125 -13.78 -17.77 9.67
C THR A 125 -12.29 -17.79 9.27
N ASN A 126 -11.76 -18.97 8.97
CA ASN A 126 -10.40 -19.12 8.47
C ASN A 126 -10.08 -18.21 7.27
N PRO A 127 -10.93 -18.12 6.23
CA PRO A 127 -10.71 -17.18 5.14
C PRO A 127 -10.66 -15.71 5.59
N MET A 128 -11.51 -15.29 6.52
CA MET A 128 -11.47 -13.94 7.07
C MET A 128 -10.16 -13.65 7.78
N VAL A 129 -9.68 -14.58 8.61
CA VAL A 129 -8.41 -14.44 9.34
C VAL A 129 -7.24 -14.37 8.35
N MET A 130 -7.19 -15.25 7.35
CA MET A 130 -6.15 -15.21 6.31
C MET A 130 -6.16 -13.88 5.55
N PHE A 131 -7.34 -13.41 5.17
CA PHE A 131 -7.51 -12.14 4.48
C PHE A 131 -7.05 -10.94 5.32
N LEU A 132 -7.41 -10.91 6.60
CA LEU A 132 -6.95 -9.88 7.54
C LEU A 132 -5.42 -9.89 7.70
N VAL A 133 -4.81 -11.06 7.82
CA VAL A 133 -3.34 -11.18 7.94
C VAL A 133 -2.64 -10.68 6.69
N LEU A 134 -3.13 -11.02 5.50
CA LEU A 134 -2.58 -10.52 4.23
C LEU A 134 -2.69 -9.00 4.13
N ASN A 135 -3.80 -8.41 4.59
CA ASN A 135 -3.94 -6.95 4.62
C ASN A 135 -3.06 -6.28 5.67
N THR A 136 -2.98 -6.85 6.88
CA THR A 136 -2.19 -6.30 7.99
C THR A 136 -0.69 -6.39 7.73
N SER A 137 -0.22 -7.49 7.13
CA SER A 137 1.19 -7.66 6.74
C SER A 137 1.57 -6.80 5.54
N GLY A 138 0.58 -6.44 4.71
CA GLY A 138 0.61 -5.39 3.71
C GLY A 138 1.80 -5.46 2.75
N LEU A 139 1.91 -6.51 1.91
CA LEU A 139 2.91 -6.52 0.85
C LEU A 139 2.71 -5.33 -0.08
N ILE A 140 3.62 -4.38 -0.02
CA ILE A 140 3.59 -3.16 -0.84
C ILE A 140 4.71 -3.26 -1.88
N LEU A 141 4.34 -3.32 -3.15
CA LEU A 141 5.30 -3.28 -4.26
C LEU A 141 5.73 -1.85 -4.58
N ILE A 142 4.81 -0.89 -4.40
CA ILE A 142 5.07 0.52 -4.67
C ILE A 142 4.59 1.34 -3.46
N PRO A 143 5.48 1.77 -2.55
CA PRO A 143 5.12 2.53 -1.36
C PRO A 143 4.87 4.01 -1.70
N VAL A 144 3.89 4.27 -2.58
CA VAL A 144 3.58 5.61 -3.11
C VAL A 144 3.32 6.60 -2.00
N SER A 145 2.42 6.27 -1.07
CA SER A 145 1.99 7.16 0.02
C SER A 145 3.17 7.61 0.88
N ILE A 146 4.06 6.69 1.25
CA ILE A 146 5.21 7.01 2.11
C ILE A 146 6.25 7.87 1.36
N MET A 147 6.57 7.51 0.12
CA MET A 147 7.50 8.29 -0.70
C MET A 147 6.96 9.70 -0.95
N MET A 148 5.65 9.82 -1.13
CA MET A 148 4.94 11.07 -1.29
C MET A 148 5.08 11.96 -0.03
N TYR A 149 4.79 11.44 1.16
CA TYR A 149 4.96 12.18 2.41
C TYR A 149 6.42 12.60 2.62
N ARG A 150 7.38 11.73 2.36
CA ARG A 150 8.81 12.06 2.44
C ARG A 150 9.20 13.20 1.49
N SER A 151 8.68 13.19 0.26
CA SER A 151 8.89 14.27 -0.71
C SER A 151 8.33 15.60 -0.21
N GLN A 152 7.13 15.59 0.35
CA GLN A 152 6.47 16.76 0.92
C GLN A 152 7.23 17.34 2.13
N MET A 153 7.76 16.46 2.96
CA MET A 153 8.55 16.84 4.13
C MET A 153 9.99 17.27 3.80
N GLY A 154 10.31 17.40 2.50
CA GLY A 154 11.61 17.88 2.04
C GLY A 154 12.75 16.87 2.17
N ALA A 155 12.45 15.56 2.17
CA ALA A 155 13.51 14.54 2.16
C ALA A 155 14.39 14.68 0.91
N ALA A 156 15.70 14.66 1.07
CA ALA A 156 16.65 14.79 -0.04
C ALA A 156 16.51 13.65 -1.07
N GLN A 157 16.16 12.45 -0.61
CA GLN A 157 15.93 11.27 -1.43
C GLN A 157 14.65 10.56 -0.97
N PRO A 158 13.46 10.95 -1.46
CA PRO A 158 12.18 10.36 -1.04
C PRO A 158 12.07 8.85 -1.32
N THR A 159 12.79 8.36 -2.34
CA THR A 159 12.71 6.97 -2.84
C THR A 159 13.67 6.00 -2.17
N ASP A 160 14.58 6.46 -1.30
CA ASP A 160 15.57 5.60 -0.63
C ASP A 160 14.97 4.49 0.23
N ILE A 161 13.74 4.70 0.73
CA ILE A 161 12.99 3.71 1.54
C ILE A 161 12.31 2.63 0.70
N PHE A 162 12.33 2.73 -0.64
CA PHE A 162 11.61 1.80 -1.52
C PHE A 162 12.03 0.34 -1.27
N ILE A 163 13.34 0.07 -1.36
CA ILE A 163 13.87 -1.29 -1.18
C ILE A 163 13.70 -1.80 0.25
N PRO A 164 14.05 -1.04 1.31
CA PRO A 164 13.77 -1.44 2.68
C PRO A 164 12.30 -1.77 2.94
N THR A 165 11.37 -0.95 2.44
CA THR A 165 9.93 -1.17 2.59
C THR A 165 9.49 -2.45 1.88
N LEU A 166 9.94 -2.66 0.65
CA LEU A 166 9.64 -3.87 -0.12
C LEU A 166 10.10 -5.13 0.60
N ILE A 167 11.35 -5.15 1.09
CA ILE A 167 11.90 -6.28 1.82
C ILE A 167 11.12 -6.55 3.11
N THR A 168 10.89 -5.51 3.90
CA THR A 168 10.23 -5.62 5.21
C THR A 168 8.79 -6.13 5.06
N THR A 169 8.03 -5.56 4.12
CA THR A 169 6.65 -5.97 3.88
C THR A 169 6.55 -7.38 3.29
N ALA A 170 7.49 -7.76 2.43
CA ALA A 170 7.57 -9.12 1.90
C ALA A 170 7.84 -10.15 3.01
N ILE A 171 8.83 -9.88 3.88
CA ILE A 171 9.14 -10.77 5.03
C ILE A 171 7.94 -10.85 5.97
N SER A 172 7.32 -9.71 6.32
CA SER A 172 6.12 -9.66 7.16
C SER A 172 5.00 -10.52 6.59
N THR A 173 4.74 -10.40 5.28
CA THR A 173 3.69 -11.18 4.61
C THR A 173 4.02 -12.68 4.60
N ILE A 174 5.26 -13.05 4.29
CA ILE A 174 5.69 -14.47 4.32
C ILE A 174 5.49 -15.05 5.71
N VAL A 175 5.96 -14.37 6.76
CA VAL A 175 5.84 -14.83 8.15
C VAL A 175 4.37 -14.92 8.55
N GLY A 176 3.56 -13.90 8.24
CA GLY A 176 2.13 -13.89 8.52
C GLY A 176 1.37 -15.04 7.85
N VAL A 177 1.64 -15.27 6.56
CA VAL A 177 1.03 -16.38 5.79
C VAL A 177 1.46 -17.73 6.37
N ILE A 178 2.74 -17.92 6.70
CA ILE A 178 3.22 -19.17 7.32
C ILE A 178 2.51 -19.40 8.65
N ALA A 179 2.47 -18.40 9.53
CA ALA A 179 1.87 -18.52 10.85
C ALA A 179 0.38 -18.90 10.77
N VAL A 180 -0.39 -18.21 9.93
CA VAL A 180 -1.82 -18.51 9.74
C VAL A 180 -2.02 -19.86 9.06
N SER A 181 -1.19 -20.19 8.08
CA SER A 181 -1.30 -21.49 7.37
C SER A 181 -1.03 -22.67 8.29
N ILE A 182 -0.09 -22.54 9.25
CA ILE A 182 0.16 -23.55 10.28
C ILE A 182 -1.09 -23.68 11.18
N ALA A 183 -1.63 -22.54 11.65
CA ALA A 183 -2.82 -22.54 12.52
C ALA A 183 -4.05 -23.14 11.82
N GLN A 184 -4.22 -22.86 10.54
CA GLN A 184 -5.36 -23.34 9.72
C GLN A 184 -5.09 -24.69 9.02
N ARG A 185 -3.91 -25.29 9.24
CA ARG A 185 -3.48 -26.54 8.60
C ARG A 185 -3.50 -26.50 7.07
N ILE A 186 -3.22 -25.34 6.49
CA ILE A 186 -3.10 -25.17 5.04
C ILE A 186 -1.74 -25.72 4.58
N ASN A 187 -1.76 -26.60 3.60
CA ASN A 187 -0.52 -27.12 3.03
C ASN A 187 0.14 -26.09 2.11
N LEU A 188 1.24 -25.49 2.55
CA LEU A 188 2.04 -24.53 1.77
C LEU A 188 3.00 -25.22 0.79
N LEU A 189 3.23 -26.54 0.90
CA LEU A 189 4.14 -27.30 0.03
C LEU A 189 3.51 -27.65 -1.34
N ASN A 190 2.69 -26.77 -1.87
CA ASN A 190 2.09 -26.90 -3.19
C ASN A 190 2.96 -26.22 -4.26
N LYS A 191 3.04 -26.83 -5.45
CA LYS A 191 3.86 -26.30 -6.55
C LYS A 191 3.70 -24.80 -6.81
N PRO A 192 2.49 -24.20 -6.91
CA PRO A 192 2.37 -22.76 -7.15
C PRO A 192 2.97 -21.90 -6.04
N ILE A 193 2.76 -22.30 -4.78
CA ILE A 193 3.28 -21.56 -3.62
C ILE A 193 4.81 -21.69 -3.56
N LEU A 194 5.35 -22.89 -3.76
CA LEU A 194 6.80 -23.12 -3.78
C LEU A 194 7.50 -22.37 -4.91
N ILE A 195 6.88 -22.30 -6.09
CA ILE A 195 7.41 -21.51 -7.21
C ILE A 195 7.43 -20.03 -6.83
N LEU A 196 6.34 -19.50 -6.26
CA LEU A 196 6.28 -18.10 -5.85
C LEU A 196 7.33 -17.79 -4.78
N ILE A 197 7.41 -18.60 -3.73
CA ILE A 197 8.42 -18.45 -2.67
C ILE A 197 9.83 -18.54 -3.26
N GLY A 198 10.08 -19.50 -4.15
CA GLY A 198 11.37 -19.66 -4.83
C GLY A 198 11.76 -18.44 -5.67
N CYS A 199 10.81 -17.89 -6.45
CA CYS A 199 11.04 -16.68 -7.23
C CYS A 199 11.33 -15.46 -6.33
N ILE A 200 10.53 -15.28 -5.26
CA ILE A 200 10.73 -14.19 -4.31
C ILE A 200 12.09 -14.34 -3.60
N SER A 201 12.42 -15.55 -3.12
CA SER A 201 13.68 -15.81 -2.45
C SER A 201 14.87 -15.59 -3.37
N LEU A 202 14.79 -16.00 -4.64
CA LEU A 202 15.82 -15.77 -5.63
C LEU A 202 16.01 -14.28 -5.92
N PHE A 203 14.91 -13.53 -6.05
CA PHE A 203 14.95 -12.09 -6.24
C PHE A 203 15.64 -11.38 -5.07
N PHE A 204 15.27 -11.72 -3.82
CA PHE A 204 15.91 -11.11 -2.65
C PHE A 204 17.37 -11.58 -2.48
N ALA A 205 17.69 -12.84 -2.78
CA ALA A 205 19.06 -13.33 -2.76
C ALA A 205 19.93 -12.57 -3.78
N ALA A 206 19.40 -12.31 -4.97
CA ALA A 206 20.09 -11.52 -6.00
C ALA A 206 20.29 -10.07 -5.54
N LEU A 207 19.27 -9.43 -4.93
CA LEU A 207 19.41 -8.09 -4.36
C LEU A 207 20.47 -8.05 -3.25
N ILE A 208 20.41 -8.98 -2.30
CA ILE A 208 21.38 -9.05 -1.19
C ILE A 208 22.79 -9.26 -1.77
N TYR A 209 22.96 -10.18 -2.72
CA TYR A 209 24.25 -10.41 -3.38
C TYR A 209 24.78 -9.14 -4.05
N LEU A 210 23.95 -8.43 -4.80
CA LEU A 210 24.34 -7.16 -5.43
C LEU A 210 24.79 -6.14 -4.36
N PHE A 211 24.05 -6.01 -3.27
CA PHE A 211 24.42 -5.07 -2.21
C PHE A 211 25.67 -5.49 -1.41
N THR A 212 26.03 -6.78 -1.35
CA THR A 212 27.28 -7.21 -0.73
C THR A 212 28.53 -6.87 -1.55
N GLN A 213 28.37 -6.60 -2.85
CA GLN A 213 29.45 -6.20 -3.75
C GLN A 213 29.70 -4.68 -3.78
N ILE A 214 28.85 -3.90 -3.12
CA ILE A 214 28.87 -2.44 -3.15
C ILE A 214 29.37 -1.90 -1.81
N SER A 215 30.16 -0.83 -1.83
CA SER A 215 30.62 -0.17 -0.60
C SER A 215 29.45 0.45 0.16
N ARG A 216 29.58 0.59 1.49
CA ARG A 216 28.53 1.17 2.34
C ARG A 216 28.16 2.60 1.92
N ASP A 217 29.11 3.37 1.46
CA ASP A 217 28.91 4.76 1.06
C ASP A 217 28.15 4.87 -0.27
N GLU A 218 28.33 3.89 -1.16
CA GLU A 218 27.65 3.83 -2.45
C GLU A 218 26.27 3.14 -2.37
N MET A 219 26.01 2.37 -1.33
CA MET A 219 24.77 1.59 -1.17
C MET A 219 23.51 2.47 -1.27
N GLY A 220 23.55 3.67 -0.67
CA GLY A 220 22.44 4.64 -0.77
C GLY A 220 22.18 5.09 -2.20
N VAL A 221 23.24 5.38 -2.96
CA VAL A 221 23.16 5.85 -4.35
C VAL A 221 22.57 4.74 -5.25
N TYR A 222 23.10 3.53 -5.16
CA TYR A 222 22.60 2.40 -5.97
C TYR A 222 21.18 1.98 -5.57
N SER A 223 20.84 2.00 -4.28
CA SER A 223 19.47 1.74 -3.82
C SER A 223 18.49 2.73 -4.42
N THR A 224 18.81 4.03 -4.38
CA THR A 224 17.99 5.08 -4.97
C THR A 224 17.91 4.94 -6.50
N LEU A 225 19.01 4.63 -7.16
CA LEU A 225 19.03 4.41 -8.61
C LEU A 225 18.13 3.25 -9.02
N ILE A 226 18.25 2.10 -8.34
CA ILE A 226 17.41 0.91 -8.60
C ILE A 226 15.93 1.23 -8.33
N ALA A 227 15.63 1.92 -7.22
CA ALA A 227 14.27 2.33 -6.90
C ALA A 227 13.67 3.23 -7.98
N ASN A 228 14.41 4.23 -8.45
CA ASN A 228 13.96 5.15 -9.49
C ASN A 228 13.76 4.45 -10.84
N ILE A 229 14.67 3.55 -11.22
CA ILE A 229 14.53 2.73 -12.44
C ILE A 229 13.28 1.85 -12.33
N LEU A 230 13.06 1.18 -11.22
CA LEU A 230 11.89 0.32 -11.02
C LEU A 230 10.59 1.14 -11.09
N LEU A 231 10.51 2.27 -10.37
CA LEU A 231 9.33 3.14 -10.37
C LEU A 231 9.02 3.67 -11.76
N PHE A 232 10.02 4.17 -12.46
CA PHE A 232 9.83 4.68 -13.81
C PHE A 232 9.45 3.57 -14.80
N SER A 233 10.06 2.39 -14.66
CA SER A 233 9.71 1.21 -15.46
C SER A 233 8.25 0.77 -15.24
N ILE A 234 7.74 0.87 -14.01
CA ILE A 234 6.34 0.59 -13.70
C ILE A 234 5.43 1.58 -14.44
N ILE A 235 5.73 2.88 -14.38
CA ILE A 235 4.96 3.90 -15.11
C ILE A 235 4.93 3.59 -16.61
N LEU A 236 6.11 3.31 -17.19
CA LEU A 236 6.21 2.95 -18.60
C LEU A 236 5.43 1.67 -18.92
N LEU A 237 5.49 0.66 -18.06
CA LEU A 237 4.76 -0.59 -18.23
C LEU A 237 3.26 -0.36 -18.32
N PHE A 238 2.70 0.48 -17.45
CA PHE A 238 1.26 0.82 -17.46
C PHE A 238 0.86 1.52 -18.74
N ILE A 239 1.65 2.51 -19.18
CA ILE A 239 1.41 3.26 -20.41
C ILE A 239 1.49 2.33 -21.63
N LEU A 240 2.57 1.54 -21.75
CA LEU A 240 2.76 0.62 -22.87
C LEU A 240 1.69 -0.48 -22.90
N TRP A 241 1.28 -1.00 -21.76
CA TRP A 241 0.19 -1.96 -21.67
C TRP A 241 -1.14 -1.35 -22.10
N GLY A 242 -1.41 -0.10 -21.70
CA GLY A 242 -2.57 0.66 -22.15
C GLY A 242 -2.60 0.85 -23.66
N LEU A 243 -1.47 1.27 -24.26
CA LEU A 243 -1.30 1.41 -25.71
C LEU A 243 -1.49 0.08 -26.42
N TRP A 244 -0.91 -1.00 -25.91
CA TRP A 244 -1.08 -2.35 -26.47
C TRP A 244 -2.54 -2.81 -26.44
N LYS A 245 -3.27 -2.49 -25.40
CA LYS A 245 -4.70 -2.76 -25.25
C LYS A 245 -5.59 -1.77 -26.01
N LYS A 246 -4.98 -0.79 -26.70
CA LYS A 246 -5.67 0.23 -27.52
C LYS A 246 -6.73 1.02 -26.76
N ILE A 247 -6.51 1.23 -25.45
CA ILE A 247 -7.34 2.17 -24.66
C ILE A 247 -6.87 3.61 -24.92
N ASN A 248 -7.75 4.58 -24.69
CA ASN A 248 -7.34 5.98 -24.65
C ASN A 248 -6.58 6.23 -23.33
N VAL A 249 -5.25 6.15 -23.41
CA VAL A 249 -4.33 6.29 -22.25
C VAL A 249 -4.47 7.67 -21.61
N TYR A 250 -4.65 8.73 -22.44
CA TYR A 250 -4.79 10.08 -21.93
C TYR A 250 -6.08 10.26 -21.14
N ASP A 251 -7.21 9.84 -21.68
CA ASP A 251 -8.51 9.97 -20.97
C ASP A 251 -8.54 9.14 -19.69
N ALA A 252 -7.99 7.92 -19.73
CA ALA A 252 -7.84 7.09 -18.53
C ALA A 252 -6.98 7.78 -17.47
N PHE A 253 -5.86 8.39 -17.87
CA PHE A 253 -5.00 9.13 -16.97
C PHE A 253 -5.74 10.31 -16.34
N ILE A 254 -6.44 11.12 -17.13
CA ILE A 254 -7.19 12.29 -16.64
C ILE A 254 -8.31 11.87 -15.68
N GLU A 255 -9.01 10.76 -15.97
CA GLU A 255 -10.03 10.20 -15.06
C GLU A 255 -9.44 9.89 -13.68
N GLY A 256 -8.33 9.15 -13.62
CA GLY A 256 -7.64 8.84 -12.37
C GLY A 256 -7.03 10.09 -11.69
N ALA A 257 -6.50 11.03 -12.45
CA ALA A 257 -5.96 12.28 -11.91
C ALA A 257 -7.02 13.14 -11.22
N LYS A 258 -8.24 13.19 -11.76
CA LYS A 258 -9.40 13.84 -11.12
C LYS A 258 -9.77 13.17 -9.80
N GLU A 259 -9.69 11.85 -9.74
CA GLU A 259 -9.90 11.06 -8.53
C GLU A 259 -8.84 11.38 -7.47
N GLY A 260 -7.57 11.54 -7.89
CA GLY A 260 -6.46 11.98 -7.06
C GLY A 260 -6.69 13.35 -6.44
N PHE A 261 -7.14 14.31 -7.23
CA PHE A 261 -7.51 15.64 -6.73
C PHE A 261 -8.63 15.56 -5.69
N THR A 262 -9.70 14.83 -5.99
CA THR A 262 -10.84 14.65 -5.07
C THR A 262 -10.40 14.00 -3.76
N THR A 263 -9.50 13.05 -3.83
CA THR A 263 -8.93 12.37 -2.66
C THR A 263 -8.11 13.34 -1.81
N ALA A 264 -7.23 14.14 -2.43
CA ALA A 264 -6.44 15.14 -1.73
C ALA A 264 -7.34 16.13 -0.95
N VAL A 265 -8.40 16.64 -1.59
CA VAL A 265 -9.36 17.54 -0.95
C VAL A 265 -10.06 16.86 0.25
N ARG A 266 -10.42 15.59 0.14
CA ARG A 266 -11.05 14.84 1.24
C ARG A 266 -10.13 14.60 2.43
N ILE A 267 -8.84 14.55 2.21
CA ILE A 267 -7.85 14.30 3.28
C ILE A 267 -7.63 15.55 4.13
N ILE A 268 -7.82 16.78 3.60
CA ILE A 268 -7.57 18.05 4.29
C ILE A 268 -8.12 18.10 5.74
N PRO A 269 -9.35 17.65 6.04
CA PRO A 269 -9.90 17.74 7.39
C PRO A 269 -9.24 16.79 8.41
N TYR A 270 -8.55 15.75 7.98
CA TYR A 270 -8.03 14.72 8.89
C TYR A 270 -6.68 15.06 9.56
N PRO A 271 -5.73 15.77 8.91
CA PRO A 271 -4.49 16.21 9.56
C PRO A 271 -4.67 17.43 10.49
N VAL A 272 -5.81 18.13 10.40
CA VAL A 272 -6.16 19.25 11.28
C VAL A 272 -6.72 18.74 12.61
#